data_457138aacdf3ea6951913990f7728013
#
_entry.id   457138aacdf3ea6951913990f7728013
#
_cell.length_a   1.000
_cell.length_b   1.000
_cell.length_c   1.000
_cell.angle_alpha   90.00
_cell.angle_beta   90.00
_cell.angle_gamma   90.00
#
_symmetry.space_group_name_H-M   'P 1'
#
loop_
_entity.id
_entity.type
_entity.pdbx_description
1 polymer ?
#
loop_
_entity_poly.entity_id
_entity_poly.type
_entity_poly.pdbx_seq_one_letter_code
_entity_poly.pdbx_strand_id
1 'polypeptide(L)'
;MYPVKEIHDTLQKIVKSLIESYRPQQIVLFGSLACGAPDEDSDIDLLIIKETDESLLARCVRVRQLVADPERRVPFSPLVLTPEELAHRLTLGDPLP
;
A
#
# COMPACT_ATOMS: atom_id res chain seq x y z
N MET A 1 6.62 -16.02 -11.59
CA MET A 1 5.57 -16.11 -10.54
C MET A 1 6.20 -16.10 -9.16
N TYR A 2 5.65 -15.32 -8.26
CA TYR A 2 6.13 -15.28 -6.88
C TYR A 2 5.35 -16.31 -6.06
N PRO A 3 6.03 -17.09 -5.19
CA PRO A 3 5.32 -17.99 -4.28
C PRO A 3 4.37 -17.19 -3.38
N VAL A 4 3.21 -17.77 -3.09
CA VAL A 4 2.22 -17.12 -2.22
C VAL A 4 2.82 -16.76 -0.87
N LYS A 5 3.65 -17.66 -0.33
CA LYS A 5 4.33 -17.41 0.94
C LYS A 5 5.24 -16.18 0.86
N GLU A 6 5.99 -16.02 -0.24
CA GLU A 6 6.87 -14.87 -0.42
C GLU A 6 6.09 -13.56 -0.46
N ILE A 7 4.96 -13.57 -1.18
CA ILE A 7 4.08 -12.39 -1.25
C ILE A 7 3.55 -12.06 0.13
N HIS A 8 3.09 -13.06 0.86
CA HIS A 8 2.54 -12.87 2.21
C HIS A 8 3.60 -12.35 3.18
N ASP A 9 4.81 -12.93 3.17
CA ASP A 9 5.90 -12.50 4.03
C ASP A 9 6.32 -11.06 3.71
N THR A 10 6.40 -10.73 2.42
CA THR A 10 6.73 -9.37 1.99
C THR A 10 5.66 -8.38 2.47
N LEU A 11 4.39 -8.74 2.32
CA LEU A 11 3.28 -7.90 2.77
C LEU A 11 3.37 -7.66 4.27
N GLN A 12 3.62 -8.70 5.06
CA GLN A 12 3.73 -8.56 6.51
C GLN A 12 4.88 -7.63 6.91
N LYS A 13 6.02 -7.73 6.25
CA LYS A 13 7.16 -6.85 6.52
C LYS A 13 6.83 -5.39 6.22
N ILE A 14 6.18 -5.15 5.09
CA ILE A 14 5.78 -3.80 4.68
C ILE A 14 4.80 -3.22 5.70
N VAL A 15 3.76 -3.97 6.05
CA VAL A 15 2.75 -3.51 6.99
C VAL A 15 3.35 -3.21 8.35
N LYS A 16 4.23 -4.10 8.84
CA LYS A 16 4.90 -3.90 10.12
C LYS A 16 5.73 -2.61 10.12
N SER A 17 6.52 -2.39 9.05
CA SER A 17 7.34 -1.19 8.94
C SER A 17 6.48 0.07 8.92
N LEU A 18 5.34 0.03 8.22
CA LEU A 18 4.43 1.17 8.14
C LEU A 18 3.80 1.45 9.51
N ILE A 19 3.36 0.43 10.20
CA ILE A 19 2.75 0.60 11.52
C ILE A 19 3.75 1.21 12.51
N GLU A 20 4.99 0.75 12.49
CA GLU A 20 6.01 1.21 13.43
C GLU A 20 6.57 2.59 13.09
N SER A 21 6.74 2.89 11.81
CA SER A 21 7.48 4.09 11.37
C SER A 21 6.58 5.18 10.81
N TYR A 22 5.52 4.83 10.12
CA TYR A 22 4.63 5.80 9.49
C TYR A 22 3.37 6.07 10.31
N ARG A 23 2.94 5.09 11.08
CA ARG A 23 1.76 5.16 11.96
C ARG A 23 0.51 5.59 11.21
N PRO A 24 0.13 4.88 10.15
CA PRO A 24 -1.08 5.22 9.42
C PRO A 24 -2.33 4.94 10.26
N GLN A 25 -3.43 5.60 9.92
CA GLN A 25 -4.70 5.36 10.58
C GLN A 25 -5.31 4.05 10.12
N GLN A 26 -5.08 3.68 8.85
CA GLN A 26 -5.63 2.45 8.29
C GLN A 26 -4.78 2.02 7.10
N ILE A 27 -4.69 0.72 6.88
CA ILE A 27 -4.05 0.13 5.70
C ILE A 27 -5.04 -0.86 5.11
N VAL A 28 -5.29 -0.73 3.80
CA VAL A 28 -6.22 -1.62 3.08
C VAL A 28 -5.49 -2.26 1.91
N LEU A 29 -5.53 -3.57 1.84
CA LEU A 29 -5.00 -4.31 0.71
C LEU A 29 -6.06 -4.37 -0.38
N PHE A 30 -5.68 -4.01 -1.60
CA PHE A 30 -6.60 -4.11 -2.74
C PHE A 30 -5.87 -4.66 -3.97
N GLY A 31 -6.60 -4.81 -5.07
CA GLY A 31 -6.04 -5.37 -6.29
C GLY A 31 -6.15 -6.90 -6.33
N SER A 32 -5.33 -7.57 -7.14
CA SER A 32 -5.42 -9.00 -7.35
C SER A 32 -5.18 -9.82 -6.08
N LEU A 33 -4.32 -9.35 -5.18
CA LEU A 33 -4.07 -10.06 -3.91
C LEU A 33 -5.29 -10.03 -2.99
N ALA A 34 -6.03 -8.93 -2.99
CA ALA A 34 -7.25 -8.83 -2.18
C ALA A 34 -8.33 -9.78 -2.65
N CYS A 35 -8.33 -10.10 -3.95
CA CYS A 35 -9.27 -11.05 -4.53
C CYS A 35 -8.85 -12.52 -4.35
N GLY A 36 -7.67 -12.74 -3.79
CA GLY A 36 -7.17 -14.09 -3.56
C GLY A 36 -6.73 -14.84 -4.82
N ALA A 37 -6.48 -14.10 -5.90
CA ALA A 37 -6.09 -14.68 -7.18
C ALA A 37 -4.81 -14.04 -7.71
N PRO A 38 -3.69 -14.15 -6.99
CA PRO A 38 -2.44 -13.56 -7.44
C PRO A 38 -1.91 -14.29 -8.66
N ASP A 39 -1.28 -13.55 -9.57
CA ASP A 39 -0.61 -14.10 -10.72
C ASP A 39 0.85 -13.60 -10.75
N GLU A 40 1.58 -13.93 -11.81
CA GLU A 40 3.00 -13.60 -11.89
C GLU A 40 3.27 -12.10 -12.04
N ASP A 41 2.24 -11.33 -12.43
CA ASP A 41 2.33 -9.88 -12.56
C ASP A 41 1.70 -9.16 -11.36
N SER A 42 1.35 -9.91 -10.31
CA SER A 42 0.70 -9.32 -9.14
C SER A 42 1.63 -8.42 -8.36
N ASP A 43 1.15 -7.21 -8.09
CA ASP A 43 1.82 -6.25 -7.21
C ASP A 43 1.13 -6.26 -5.85
N ILE A 44 1.85 -5.79 -4.84
CA ILE A 44 1.23 -5.50 -3.55
C ILE A 44 0.67 -4.08 -3.63
N ASP A 45 -0.64 -3.97 -3.73
CA ASP A 45 -1.34 -2.68 -3.80
C ASP A 45 -1.93 -2.36 -2.43
N LEU A 46 -1.42 -1.31 -1.81
CA LEU A 46 -1.89 -0.88 -0.49
C LEU A 46 -2.47 0.52 -0.54
N LEU A 47 -3.66 0.67 0.02
CA LEU A 47 -4.24 1.97 0.31
C LEU A 47 -3.91 2.29 1.76
N ILE A 48 -3.22 3.40 1.97
CA ILE A 48 -2.75 3.83 3.28
C ILE A 48 -3.47 5.13 3.63
N ILE A 49 -4.18 5.14 4.75
CA ILE A 49 -4.89 6.32 5.21
C ILE A 49 -4.05 6.99 6.28
N LYS A 50 -3.63 8.21 6.01
CA LYS A 50 -2.72 8.95 6.90
C LYS A 50 -3.00 10.43 6.81
N GLU A 51 -3.22 11.06 7.96
CA GLU A 51 -3.32 12.52 8.02
C GLU A 51 -1.94 13.13 7.78
N THR A 52 -1.81 13.95 6.73
CA THR A 52 -0.53 14.56 6.36
C THR A 52 -0.76 15.74 5.44
N ASP A 53 0.16 16.70 5.48
CA ASP A 53 0.14 17.86 4.60
C ASP A 53 1.04 17.66 3.37
N GLU A 54 1.71 16.54 3.27
CA GLU A 54 2.60 16.26 2.14
C GLU A 54 1.81 16.02 0.86
N SER A 55 2.43 16.32 -0.29
CA SER A 55 1.86 16.01 -1.60
C SER A 55 1.76 14.50 -1.81
N LEU A 56 0.93 14.07 -2.76
CA LEU A 56 0.81 12.66 -3.09
C LEU A 56 2.16 12.03 -3.45
N LEU A 57 2.97 12.75 -4.23
CA LEU A 57 4.29 12.25 -4.61
C LEU A 57 5.21 12.13 -3.39
N ALA A 58 5.23 13.13 -2.53
CA ALA A 58 6.07 13.10 -1.33
C ALA A 58 5.68 11.95 -0.40
N ARG A 59 4.39 11.69 -0.25
CA ARG A 59 3.88 10.57 0.55
C ARG A 59 4.37 9.24 0.00
N CYS A 60 4.28 9.08 -1.31
CA CYS A 60 4.70 7.85 -1.99
C CYS A 60 6.20 7.61 -1.79
N VAL A 61 7.00 8.64 -1.98
CA VAL A 61 8.46 8.56 -1.80
C VAL A 61 8.79 8.19 -0.35
N ARG A 62 8.14 8.84 0.61
CA ARG A 62 8.38 8.56 2.03
C ARG A 62 8.05 7.12 2.39
N VAL A 63 6.90 6.62 1.95
CA VAL A 63 6.49 5.24 2.23
C VAL A 63 7.48 4.26 1.60
N ARG A 64 7.88 4.49 0.36
CA ARG A 64 8.85 3.61 -0.30
C ARG A 64 10.19 3.59 0.42
N GLN A 65 10.63 4.73 0.96
CA GLN A 65 11.86 4.80 1.73
C GLN A 65 11.75 4.03 3.05
N LEU A 66 10.61 4.15 3.73
CA LEU A 66 10.39 3.48 5.01
C LEU A 66 10.36 1.95 4.90
N VAL A 67 9.90 1.44 3.77
CA VAL A 67 9.78 0.00 3.55
C VAL A 67 10.82 -0.54 2.58
N ALA A 68 11.84 0.25 2.27
CA ALA A 68 12.87 -0.16 1.32
C ALA A 68 13.56 -1.44 1.77
N ASP A 69 13.65 -2.39 0.86
CA ASP A 69 14.30 -3.68 1.10
C ASP A 69 14.94 -4.12 -0.20
N PRO A 70 16.29 -4.12 -0.27
CA PRO A 70 16.98 -4.49 -1.50
C PRO A 70 16.80 -5.96 -1.89
N GLU A 71 16.34 -6.80 -0.97
CA GLU A 71 16.07 -8.21 -1.24
C GLU A 71 14.64 -8.46 -1.70
N ARG A 72 13.78 -7.44 -1.64
CA ARG A 72 12.39 -7.61 -2.04
C ARG A 72 12.28 -7.76 -3.55
N ARG A 73 11.59 -8.81 -4.00
CA ARG A 73 11.35 -9.07 -5.41
C ARG A 73 9.93 -8.73 -5.84
N VAL A 74 9.00 -8.76 -4.90
CA VAL A 74 7.58 -8.48 -5.20
C VAL A 74 7.37 -6.97 -5.32
N PRO A 75 6.81 -6.48 -6.44
CA PRO A 75 6.55 -5.04 -6.60
C PRO A 75 5.55 -4.52 -5.57
N PHE A 76 5.73 -3.28 -5.19
CA PHE A 76 4.89 -2.61 -4.20
C PHE A 76 4.40 -1.27 -4.73
N SER A 77 3.08 -1.07 -4.71
CA SER A 77 2.44 0.14 -5.18
C SER A 77 1.62 0.76 -4.06
N PRO A 78 2.14 1.76 -3.35
CA PRO A 78 1.38 2.44 -2.30
C PRO A 78 0.53 3.58 -2.86
N LEU A 79 -0.66 3.75 -2.29
CA LEU A 79 -1.48 4.95 -2.49
C LEU A 79 -1.79 5.49 -1.11
N VAL A 80 -1.35 6.71 -0.81
CA VAL A 80 -1.54 7.32 0.49
C VAL A 80 -2.55 8.46 0.36
N LEU A 81 -3.67 8.33 1.06
CA LEU A 81 -4.72 9.34 1.08
C LEU A 81 -4.95 9.81 2.52
N THR A 82 -5.33 11.09 2.66
CA THR A 82 -5.83 11.56 3.94
C THR A 82 -7.28 11.06 4.12
N PRO A 83 -7.80 11.03 5.35
CA PRO A 83 -9.22 10.67 5.56
C PRO A 83 -10.16 11.57 4.75
N GLU A 84 -9.84 12.86 4.63
CA GLU A 84 -10.64 13.80 3.87
C GLU A 84 -10.64 13.47 2.37
N GLU A 85 -9.47 13.15 1.83
CA GLU A 85 -9.37 12.77 0.42
C GLU A 85 -10.13 11.49 0.11
N LEU A 86 -10.07 10.52 1.01
CA LEU A 86 -10.82 9.28 0.87
C LEU A 86 -12.33 9.56 0.89
N ALA A 87 -12.80 10.36 1.84
CA ALA A 87 -14.20 10.71 1.93
C ALA A 87 -14.68 11.41 0.66
N HIS A 88 -13.86 12.30 0.11
CA HIS A 88 -14.17 13.01 -1.14
C HIS A 88 -14.32 12.04 -2.32
N ARG A 89 -13.41 11.09 -2.44
CA ARG A 89 -13.48 10.07 -3.51
C ARG A 89 -14.74 9.22 -3.39
N LEU A 90 -15.09 8.81 -2.18
CA LEU A 90 -16.28 8.00 -1.94
C LEU A 90 -17.56 8.79 -2.24
N THR A 91 -17.57 10.08 -1.90
CA THR A 91 -18.71 10.96 -2.19
C THR A 91 -18.93 11.13 -3.69
N LEU A 92 -17.86 11.21 -4.47
CA LEU A 92 -17.94 11.32 -5.93
C LEU A 92 -18.23 9.99 -6.61
N GLY A 93 -18.18 8.89 -5.85
CA GLY A 93 -18.37 7.56 -6.41
C GLY A 93 -17.17 7.06 -7.20
N ASP A 94 -16.00 7.66 -7.04
CA ASP A 94 -14.79 7.21 -7.73
C ASP A 94 -14.38 5.85 -7.24
N PRO A 95 -14.13 4.89 -8.15
CA PRO A 95 -13.55 3.62 -7.74
C PRO A 95 -12.10 3.82 -7.31
N LEU A 96 -11.66 3.07 -6.31
CA LEU A 96 -10.25 3.06 -5.95
C LEU A 96 -9.48 2.24 -6.97
N PRO A 97 -8.27 2.68 -7.35
CA PRO A 97 -7.46 1.96 -8.33
C PRO A 97 -7.05 0.56 -7.88
#